data_e376acd6b371d3d9fd1087930fdb3a6b
#
_entry.id   e376acd6b371d3d9fd1087930fdb3a6b
#
_cell.length_a   1.000
_cell.length_b   1.000
_cell.length_c   1.000
_cell.angle_alpha   90.00
_cell.angle_beta   90.00
_cell.angle_gamma   90.00
#
_symmetry.space_group_name_H-M   'P 1'
#
loop_
_entity.id
_entity.type
_entity.pdbx_description
1 polymer ?
#
loop_
_entity_poly.entity_id
_entity_poly.type
_entity_poly.pdbx_seq_one_letter_code
_entity_poly.pdbx_strand_id
1 'polypeptide(L)'
;MMKTLLSIVYSFGKIGLTSLGGGNSMLKLLEYEAVTYRHWVNPEEFVSMLGSSFLFPGLTGVKLSALIGYKAAGSAGLILAVLCLNLPGLILAFVGYRWMTAHNGPIMRKIMTSVQYGALALLAAATASVAQGVAGVYFSIPIAIACLLFFLALAFLNLSPFYGFLGFIGICFFLVR
;
A
#
# COMPACT_ATOMS: atom_id res chain seq x y z
N MET A 1 -2.97 18.71 -23.66
CA MET A 1 -3.81 18.37 -22.50
C MET A 1 -4.58 17.07 -22.66
N MET A 2 -5.40 16.89 -23.71
CA MET A 2 -6.17 15.65 -23.92
C MET A 2 -5.31 14.39 -24.07
N LYS A 3 -4.20 14.45 -24.81
CA LYS A 3 -3.25 13.33 -24.95
C LYS A 3 -2.64 12.92 -23.61
N THR A 4 -2.31 13.88 -22.75
CA THR A 4 -1.76 13.61 -21.40
C THR A 4 -2.79 12.95 -20.50
N LEU A 5 -4.04 13.40 -20.52
CA LEU A 5 -5.13 12.78 -19.76
C LEU A 5 -5.38 11.33 -20.18
N LEU A 6 -5.40 11.03 -21.49
CA LEU A 6 -5.51 9.66 -22.00
C LEU A 6 -4.33 8.79 -21.57
N SER A 7 -3.12 9.36 -21.58
CA SER A 7 -1.92 8.66 -21.11
C SER A 7 -2.02 8.35 -19.59
N ILE A 8 -2.56 9.28 -18.79
CA ILE A 8 -2.82 9.06 -17.36
C ILE A 8 -3.79 7.90 -17.16
N VAL A 9 -4.93 7.92 -17.86
CA VAL A 9 -5.93 6.85 -17.77
C VAL A 9 -5.33 5.49 -18.09
N TYR A 10 -4.56 5.41 -19.17
CA TYR A 10 -3.92 4.16 -19.58
C TYR A 10 -2.86 3.68 -18.58
N SER A 11 -1.95 4.57 -18.17
CA SER A 11 -0.82 4.22 -17.30
C SER A 11 -1.30 3.83 -15.90
N PHE A 12 -2.14 4.64 -15.27
CA PHE A 12 -2.66 4.33 -13.93
C PHE A 12 -3.67 3.17 -13.94
N GLY A 13 -4.47 3.02 -15.00
CA GLY A 13 -5.34 1.86 -15.18
C GLY A 13 -4.57 0.56 -15.31
N LYS A 14 -3.49 0.55 -16.08
CA LYS A 14 -2.56 -0.58 -16.20
C LYS A 14 -1.93 -0.93 -14.84
N ILE A 15 -1.44 0.07 -14.10
CA ILE A 15 -0.85 -0.14 -12.77
C ILE A 15 -1.91 -0.71 -11.82
N GLY A 16 -3.14 -0.17 -11.82
CA GLY A 16 -4.24 -0.67 -11.00
C GLY A 16 -4.63 -2.12 -11.26
N LEU A 17 -4.49 -2.58 -12.51
CA LEU A 17 -4.73 -3.99 -12.89
C LEU A 17 -3.56 -4.91 -12.54
N THR A 18 -2.33 -4.43 -12.64
CA THR A 18 -1.12 -5.26 -12.51
C THR A 18 -0.48 -5.25 -11.13
N SER A 19 -0.81 -4.26 -10.27
CA SER A 19 -0.27 -4.16 -8.92
C SER A 19 -0.95 -5.14 -7.97
N LEU A 20 -0.56 -6.41 -8.04
CA LEU A 20 -1.03 -7.44 -7.12
C LEU A 20 -0.47 -7.18 -5.70
N GLY A 21 -1.37 -7.13 -4.72
CA GLY A 21 -1.01 -6.96 -3.31
C GLY A 21 -0.70 -5.53 -2.85
N GLY A 22 -0.71 -4.53 -3.75
CA GLY A 22 -0.40 -3.13 -3.38
C GLY A 22 1.01 -2.93 -2.80
N GLY A 23 1.21 -1.88 -2.00
CA GLY A 23 2.46 -1.65 -1.28
C GLY A 23 3.67 -1.32 -2.17
N ASN A 24 4.82 -1.92 -1.86
CA ASN A 24 6.10 -1.58 -2.51
C ASN A 24 6.16 -1.93 -4.00
N SER A 25 5.44 -2.95 -4.47
CA SER A 25 5.37 -3.30 -5.89
C SER A 25 4.67 -2.21 -6.71
N MET A 26 3.59 -1.65 -6.17
CA MET A 26 2.87 -0.53 -6.77
C MET A 26 3.75 0.73 -6.86
N LEU A 27 4.56 1.02 -5.84
CA LEU A 27 5.47 2.16 -5.83
C LEU A 27 6.50 2.06 -6.96
N LYS A 28 7.09 0.88 -7.17
CA LYS A 28 8.03 0.63 -8.28
C LYS A 28 7.38 0.79 -9.66
N LEU A 29 6.13 0.36 -9.81
CA LEU A 29 5.39 0.55 -11.06
C LEU A 29 5.08 2.03 -11.32
N LEU A 30 4.73 2.78 -10.28
CA LEU A 30 4.51 4.22 -10.36
C LEU A 30 5.79 4.98 -10.72
N GLU A 31 6.92 4.62 -10.10
CA GLU A 31 8.23 5.17 -10.44
C GLU A 31 8.59 4.92 -11.90
N TYR A 32 8.54 3.66 -12.33
CA TYR A 32 8.85 3.29 -13.70
C TYR A 32 7.99 4.04 -14.73
N GLU A 33 6.67 4.06 -14.51
CA GLU A 33 5.74 4.71 -15.45
C GLU A 33 5.91 6.23 -15.45
N ALA A 34 6.04 6.87 -14.29
CA ALA A 34 6.08 8.33 -14.18
C ALA A 34 7.45 8.94 -14.51
N VAL A 35 8.54 8.27 -14.12
CA VAL A 35 9.92 8.77 -14.29
C VAL A 35 10.52 8.23 -15.59
N THR A 36 10.56 6.91 -15.75
CA THR A 36 11.32 6.26 -16.83
C THR A 36 10.55 6.27 -18.16
N TYR A 37 9.25 5.97 -18.15
CA TYR A 37 8.49 5.78 -19.37
C TYR A 37 7.81 7.05 -19.88
N ARG A 38 7.16 7.80 -18.98
CA ARG A 38 6.39 8.99 -19.36
C ARG A 38 7.13 10.31 -19.16
N HIS A 39 8.17 10.32 -18.35
CA HIS A 39 8.94 11.52 -18.01
C HIS A 39 8.05 12.67 -17.45
N TRP A 40 7.00 12.33 -16.69
CA TRP A 40 6.12 13.33 -16.07
C TRP A 40 6.77 14.03 -14.89
N VAL A 41 7.66 13.30 -14.20
CA VAL A 41 8.45 13.76 -13.06
C VAL A 41 9.89 13.28 -13.22
N ASN A 42 10.84 14.04 -12.68
CA ASN A 42 12.22 13.58 -12.61
C ASN A 42 12.45 12.71 -11.34
N PRO A 43 13.57 11.98 -11.22
CA PRO A 43 13.84 11.12 -10.06
C PRO A 43 13.81 11.86 -8.72
N GLU A 44 14.35 13.07 -8.65
CA GLU A 44 14.40 13.88 -7.42
C GLU A 44 12.99 14.33 -7.00
N GLU A 45 12.19 14.79 -7.95
CA GLU A 45 10.77 15.13 -7.71
C GLU A 45 9.97 13.91 -7.23
N PHE A 46 10.20 12.73 -7.82
CA PHE A 46 9.54 11.51 -7.39
C PHE A 46 9.86 11.17 -5.93
N VAL A 47 11.13 11.22 -5.53
CA VAL A 47 11.56 10.99 -4.14
C VAL A 47 10.93 12.01 -3.19
N SER A 48 10.89 13.29 -3.58
CA SER A 48 10.24 14.34 -2.80
C SER A 48 8.74 14.10 -2.63
N MET A 49 8.03 13.72 -3.70
CA MET A 49 6.60 13.35 -3.64
C MET A 49 6.36 12.11 -2.78
N LEU A 50 7.24 11.11 -2.87
CA LEU A 50 7.18 9.91 -2.05
C LEU A 50 7.35 10.26 -0.57
N GLY A 51 8.38 11.04 -0.22
CA GLY A 51 8.60 11.54 1.14
C GLY A 51 7.40 12.31 1.68
N SER A 52 6.86 13.25 0.89
CA SER A 52 5.65 14.00 1.25
C SER A 52 4.45 13.08 1.48
N SER A 53 4.32 12.00 0.69
CA SER A 53 3.21 11.06 0.84
C SER A 53 3.26 10.26 2.13
N PHE A 54 4.42 10.09 2.77
CA PHE A 54 4.56 9.44 4.07
C PHE A 54 4.13 10.35 5.25
N LEU A 55 4.19 11.67 5.09
CA LEU A 55 3.81 12.62 6.14
C LEU A 55 2.30 12.64 6.41
N PHE A 56 1.48 12.27 5.44
CA PHE A 56 0.02 12.32 5.56
C PHE A 56 -0.58 10.93 5.74
N PRO A 57 -1.69 10.79 6.50
CA PRO A 57 -2.38 9.52 6.64
C PRO A 57 -3.00 9.05 5.32
N GLY A 58 -3.16 7.74 5.15
CA GLY A 58 -3.78 7.10 3.98
C GLY A 58 -2.78 6.31 3.12
N LEU A 59 -3.30 5.63 2.10
CA LEU A 59 -2.53 4.75 1.22
C LEU A 59 -1.51 5.51 0.40
N THR A 60 -0.23 5.21 0.58
CA THR A 60 0.90 5.90 -0.07
C THR A 60 0.80 5.87 -1.60
N GLY A 61 0.46 4.72 -2.19
CA GLY A 61 0.32 4.61 -3.65
C GLY A 61 -0.77 5.51 -4.23
N VAL A 62 -1.90 5.66 -3.52
CA VAL A 62 -3.01 6.55 -3.94
C VAL A 62 -2.59 8.02 -3.86
N LYS A 63 -1.93 8.42 -2.76
CA LYS A 63 -1.42 9.80 -2.60
C LYS A 63 -0.37 10.13 -3.65
N LEU A 64 0.57 9.22 -3.88
CA LEU A 64 1.61 9.39 -4.88
C LEU A 64 1.03 9.48 -6.30
N SER A 65 0.04 8.65 -6.64
CA SER A 65 -0.66 8.75 -7.92
C SER A 65 -1.36 10.09 -8.10
N ALA A 66 -1.97 10.62 -7.02
CA ALA A 66 -2.60 11.94 -7.02
C ALA A 66 -1.58 13.06 -7.31
N LEU A 67 -0.42 13.04 -6.65
CA LEU A 67 0.65 14.03 -6.83
C LEU A 67 1.23 13.98 -8.24
N ILE A 68 1.52 12.78 -8.75
CA ILE A 68 2.03 12.59 -10.13
C ILE A 68 0.98 13.05 -11.14
N GLY A 69 -0.27 12.67 -10.97
CA GLY A 69 -1.37 13.09 -11.84
C GLY A 69 -1.56 14.61 -11.85
N TYR A 70 -1.46 15.25 -10.69
CA TYR A 70 -1.51 16.72 -10.58
C TYR A 70 -0.36 17.39 -11.31
N LYS A 71 0.86 16.90 -11.14
CA LYS A 71 2.04 17.41 -11.85
C LYS A 71 1.91 17.30 -13.36
N ALA A 72 1.36 16.16 -13.85
CA ALA A 72 1.23 15.86 -15.28
C ALA A 72 0.12 16.67 -15.98
N ALA A 73 -1.03 16.88 -15.33
CA ALA A 73 -2.21 17.50 -15.97
C ALA A 73 -3.12 18.29 -15.00
N GLY A 74 -2.58 18.80 -13.90
CA GLY A 74 -3.32 19.62 -12.92
C GLY A 74 -4.41 18.82 -12.19
N SER A 75 -5.47 19.49 -11.73
CA SER A 75 -6.55 18.90 -10.95
C SER A 75 -7.29 17.77 -11.68
N ALA A 76 -7.47 17.88 -12.99
CA ALA A 76 -8.06 16.81 -13.80
C ALA A 76 -7.17 15.56 -13.82
N GLY A 77 -5.85 15.74 -13.93
CA GLY A 77 -4.88 14.65 -13.86
C GLY A 77 -4.88 13.95 -12.51
N LEU A 78 -4.97 14.69 -11.40
CA LEU A 78 -5.08 14.16 -10.05
C LEU A 78 -6.29 13.22 -9.91
N ILE A 79 -7.48 13.72 -10.28
CA ILE A 79 -8.73 12.95 -10.16
C ILE A 79 -8.67 11.68 -11.01
N LEU A 80 -8.24 11.80 -12.27
CA LEU A 80 -8.16 10.66 -13.18
C LEU A 80 -7.11 9.64 -12.72
N ALA A 81 -5.95 10.06 -12.24
CA ALA A 81 -4.91 9.16 -11.74
C ALA A 81 -5.43 8.31 -10.56
N VAL A 82 -6.07 8.93 -9.59
CA VAL A 82 -6.64 8.25 -8.42
C VAL A 82 -7.76 7.30 -8.83
N LEU A 83 -8.69 7.75 -9.67
CA LEU A 83 -9.80 6.91 -10.12
C LEU A 83 -9.30 5.72 -10.94
N CYS A 84 -8.46 5.95 -11.94
CA CYS A 84 -7.97 4.90 -12.82
C CYS A 84 -7.06 3.89 -12.10
N LEU A 85 -6.35 4.32 -11.06
CA LEU A 85 -5.55 3.41 -10.23
C LEU A 85 -6.43 2.46 -9.42
N ASN A 86 -7.53 2.95 -8.85
CA ASN A 86 -8.35 2.19 -7.92
C ASN A 86 -9.53 1.46 -8.58
N LEU A 87 -10.18 2.06 -9.58
CA LEU A 87 -11.39 1.51 -10.20
C LEU A 87 -11.23 0.08 -10.74
N PRO A 88 -10.15 -0.27 -11.47
CA PRO A 88 -10.01 -1.62 -12.00
C PRO A 88 -9.99 -2.68 -10.89
N GLY A 89 -9.23 -2.43 -9.82
CA GLY A 89 -9.16 -3.33 -8.66
C GLY A 89 -10.49 -3.47 -7.93
N LEU A 90 -11.22 -2.36 -7.75
CA LEU A 90 -12.55 -2.36 -7.13
C LEU A 90 -13.58 -3.13 -7.97
N ILE A 91 -13.58 -2.93 -9.29
CA ILE A 91 -14.47 -3.65 -10.20
C ILE A 91 -14.19 -5.16 -10.15
N LEU A 92 -12.91 -5.53 -10.24
CA LEU A 92 -12.51 -6.94 -10.17
C LEU A 92 -12.89 -7.57 -8.82
N ALA A 93 -12.68 -6.86 -7.72
CA ALA A 93 -13.05 -7.33 -6.38
C ALA A 93 -14.58 -7.52 -6.27
N PHE A 94 -15.36 -6.56 -6.76
CA PHE A 94 -16.83 -6.63 -6.71
C PHE A 94 -17.37 -7.75 -7.59
N VAL A 95 -16.92 -7.84 -8.83
CA VAL A 95 -17.34 -8.89 -9.78
C VAL A 95 -16.91 -10.27 -9.28
N GLY A 96 -15.66 -10.38 -8.82
CA GLY A 96 -15.12 -11.60 -8.25
C GLY A 96 -15.93 -12.06 -7.04
N TYR A 97 -16.20 -11.16 -6.09
CA TYR A 97 -17.00 -11.46 -4.92
C TYR A 97 -18.42 -11.94 -5.29
N ARG A 98 -19.09 -11.23 -6.19
CA ARG A 98 -20.44 -11.63 -6.66
C ARG A 98 -20.42 -13.00 -7.33
N TRP A 99 -19.44 -13.24 -8.17
CA TRP A 99 -19.30 -14.53 -8.84
C TRP A 99 -19.07 -15.66 -7.84
N MET A 100 -18.20 -15.43 -6.86
CA MET A 100 -17.90 -16.42 -5.81
C MET A 100 -19.10 -16.72 -4.92
N THR A 101 -19.89 -15.71 -4.55
CA THR A 101 -21.10 -15.89 -3.74
C THR A 101 -22.24 -16.56 -4.52
N ALA A 102 -22.33 -16.35 -5.83
CA ALA A 102 -23.31 -17.01 -6.68
C ALA A 102 -23.03 -18.51 -6.91
N HIS A 103 -21.76 -18.92 -6.80
CA HIS A 103 -21.33 -20.30 -7.05
C HIS A 103 -20.89 -21.00 -5.76
N ASN A 104 -21.80 -21.15 -4.80
CA ASN A 104 -21.56 -21.75 -3.47
C ASN A 104 -21.37 -23.29 -3.50
N GLY A 105 -20.60 -23.83 -4.45
CA GLY A 105 -20.28 -25.24 -4.53
C GLY A 105 -19.13 -25.64 -3.60
N PRO A 106 -18.96 -26.95 -3.34
CA PRO A 106 -17.89 -27.47 -2.47
C PRO A 106 -16.48 -27.12 -2.99
N ILE A 107 -16.31 -27.01 -4.29
CA ILE A 107 -15.06 -26.59 -4.94
C ILE A 107 -14.77 -25.11 -4.61
N MET A 108 -15.77 -24.23 -4.70
CA MET A 108 -15.62 -22.82 -4.40
C MET A 108 -15.24 -22.59 -2.92
N ARG A 109 -15.83 -23.35 -1.99
CA ARG A 109 -15.43 -23.31 -0.57
C ARG A 109 -13.94 -23.69 -0.39
N LYS A 110 -13.46 -24.72 -1.08
CA LYS A 110 -12.04 -25.11 -1.03
C LYS A 110 -11.14 -23.99 -1.56
N ILE A 111 -11.50 -23.36 -2.69
CA ILE A 111 -10.75 -22.23 -3.26
C ILE A 111 -10.71 -21.06 -2.28
N MET A 112 -11.85 -20.68 -1.70
CA MET A 112 -11.93 -19.59 -0.72
C MET A 112 -11.05 -19.85 0.50
N THR A 113 -11.11 -21.05 1.03
CA THR A 113 -10.27 -21.44 2.17
C THR A 113 -8.78 -21.40 1.81
N SER A 114 -8.41 -21.88 0.62
CA SER A 114 -7.01 -21.82 0.14
C SER A 114 -6.52 -20.37 -0.03
N VAL A 115 -7.37 -19.48 -0.55
CA VAL A 115 -7.05 -18.04 -0.68
C VAL A 115 -6.87 -17.39 0.69
N GLN A 116 -7.69 -17.74 1.69
CA GLN A 116 -7.56 -17.24 3.06
C GLN A 116 -6.22 -17.65 3.69
N TYR A 117 -5.82 -18.92 3.56
CA TYR A 117 -4.50 -19.37 4.02
C TYR A 117 -3.36 -18.70 3.25
N GLY A 118 -3.50 -18.51 1.95
CA GLY A 118 -2.54 -17.77 1.13
C GLY A 118 -2.39 -16.32 1.60
N ALA A 119 -3.49 -15.65 1.92
CA ALA A 119 -3.48 -14.29 2.45
C ALA A 119 -2.77 -14.20 3.80
N LEU A 120 -3.00 -15.16 4.71
CA LEU A 120 -2.28 -15.25 5.98
C LEU A 120 -0.77 -15.43 5.77
N ALA A 121 -0.38 -16.31 4.85
CA ALA A 121 1.03 -16.53 4.51
C ALA A 121 1.70 -15.26 3.95
N LEU A 122 0.99 -14.51 3.09
CA LEU A 122 1.47 -13.23 2.55
C LEU A 122 1.63 -12.17 3.64
N LEU A 123 0.68 -12.08 4.58
CA LEU A 123 0.79 -11.16 5.73
C LEU A 123 1.98 -11.52 6.62
N ALA A 124 2.16 -12.81 6.92
CA ALA A 124 3.31 -13.28 7.69
C ALA A 124 4.64 -12.97 6.99
N ALA A 125 4.73 -13.23 5.67
CA ALA A 125 5.92 -12.92 4.88
C ALA A 125 6.20 -11.41 4.83
N ALA A 126 5.19 -10.57 4.68
CA ALA A 126 5.32 -9.12 4.70
C ALA A 126 5.84 -8.63 6.08
N THR A 127 5.29 -9.17 7.16
CA THR A 127 5.73 -8.87 8.53
C THR A 127 7.19 -9.27 8.75
N ALA A 128 7.58 -10.47 8.31
CA ALA A 128 8.95 -10.96 8.40
C ALA A 128 9.94 -10.07 7.60
N SER A 129 9.56 -9.65 6.39
CA SER A 129 10.38 -8.77 5.56
C SER A 129 10.60 -7.40 6.21
N VAL A 130 9.55 -6.81 6.79
CA VAL A 130 9.65 -5.54 7.52
C VAL A 130 10.51 -5.71 8.77
N ALA A 131 10.31 -6.78 9.53
CA ALA A 131 11.10 -7.07 10.73
C ALA A 131 12.58 -7.23 10.43
N GLN A 132 12.94 -7.92 9.33
CA GLN A 132 14.33 -8.04 8.88
C GLN A 132 14.93 -6.68 8.50
N GLY A 133 14.17 -5.82 7.81
CA GLY A 133 14.61 -4.47 7.46
C GLY A 133 14.92 -3.61 8.69
N VAL A 134 14.05 -3.66 9.69
CA VAL A 134 14.24 -2.92 10.96
C VAL A 134 15.37 -3.50 11.78
N ALA A 135 15.47 -4.82 11.88
CA ALA A 135 16.53 -5.51 12.64
C ALA A 135 17.94 -5.22 12.08
N GLY A 136 18.07 -5.06 10.76
CA GLY A 136 19.34 -4.75 10.11
C GLY A 136 19.87 -3.34 10.40
N VAL A 137 19.02 -2.41 10.82
CA VAL A 137 19.41 -0.99 10.99
C VAL A 137 19.45 -0.57 12.46
N TYR A 138 18.53 -1.04 13.29
CA TYR A 138 18.32 -0.53 14.66
C TYR A 138 18.04 -1.65 15.67
N PHE A 139 18.74 -2.77 15.61
CA PHE A 139 18.50 -3.85 16.56
C PHE A 139 18.98 -3.46 17.97
N SER A 140 18.01 -3.20 18.85
CA SER A 140 18.25 -3.00 20.28
C SER A 140 17.31 -3.92 21.07
N ILE A 141 17.86 -4.66 22.03
CA ILE A 141 17.09 -5.60 22.86
C ILE A 141 15.88 -4.92 23.53
N PRO A 142 15.98 -3.71 24.14
CA PRO A 142 14.83 -3.05 24.74
C PRO A 142 13.74 -2.67 23.72
N ILE A 143 14.09 -2.33 22.48
CA ILE A 143 13.12 -2.03 21.42
C ILE A 143 12.42 -3.33 20.99
N ALA A 144 13.12 -4.44 20.86
CA ALA A 144 12.54 -5.74 20.53
C ALA A 144 11.53 -6.19 21.61
N ILE A 145 11.86 -5.99 22.89
CA ILE A 145 10.95 -6.27 24.02
C ILE A 145 9.73 -5.36 23.95
N ALA A 146 9.89 -4.06 23.69
CA ALA A 146 8.79 -3.12 23.56
C ALA A 146 7.86 -3.49 22.38
N CYS A 147 8.41 -3.89 21.23
CA CYS A 147 7.63 -4.39 20.09
C CYS A 147 6.84 -5.67 20.42
N LEU A 148 7.45 -6.60 21.14
CA LEU A 148 6.78 -7.82 21.58
C LEU A 148 5.64 -7.53 22.55
N LEU A 149 5.88 -6.67 23.55
CA LEU A 149 4.85 -6.26 24.51
C LEU A 149 3.71 -5.51 23.82
N PHE A 150 4.02 -4.64 22.88
CA PHE A 150 3.02 -3.94 22.08
C PHE A 150 2.18 -4.90 21.24
N PHE A 151 2.81 -5.89 20.59
CA PHE A 151 2.10 -6.93 19.85
C PHE A 151 1.18 -7.74 20.75
N LEU A 152 1.66 -8.17 21.91
CA LEU A 152 0.85 -8.90 22.89
C LEU A 152 -0.30 -8.04 23.44
N ALA A 153 -0.06 -6.76 23.68
CA ALA A 153 -1.11 -5.83 24.12
C ALA A 153 -2.21 -5.67 23.07
N LEU A 154 -1.86 -5.52 21.79
CA LEU A 154 -2.83 -5.47 20.70
C LEU A 154 -3.60 -6.79 20.53
N ALA A 155 -2.90 -7.94 20.65
CA ALA A 155 -3.49 -9.25 20.44
C ALA A 155 -4.46 -9.68 21.56
N PHE A 156 -4.16 -9.32 22.82
CA PHE A 156 -4.91 -9.84 23.96
C PHE A 156 -5.79 -8.78 24.68
N LEU A 157 -5.45 -7.48 24.62
CA LEU A 157 -6.20 -6.44 25.31
C LEU A 157 -7.24 -5.71 24.46
N ASN A 158 -7.41 -6.09 23.17
CA ASN A 158 -8.34 -5.41 22.25
C ASN A 158 -8.20 -3.87 22.22
N LEU A 159 -6.99 -3.37 22.44
CA LEU A 159 -6.71 -1.94 22.38
C LEU A 159 -6.91 -1.44 20.95
N SER A 160 -7.51 -0.26 20.80
CA SER A 160 -7.61 0.32 19.47
C SER A 160 -6.19 0.57 18.92
N PRO A 161 -5.88 0.13 17.68
CA PRO A 161 -4.52 0.23 17.11
C PRO A 161 -3.97 1.65 17.11
N PHE A 162 -4.84 2.65 16.98
CA PHE A 162 -4.46 4.07 16.94
C PHE A 162 -3.85 4.55 18.28
N TYR A 163 -4.56 4.32 19.40
CA TYR A 163 -4.05 4.72 20.72
C TYR A 163 -2.85 3.89 21.16
N GLY A 164 -2.87 2.60 20.82
CA GLY A 164 -1.73 1.73 21.05
C GLY A 164 -0.47 2.19 20.32
N PHE A 165 -0.60 2.60 19.07
CA PHE A 165 0.51 3.11 18.26
C PHE A 165 1.07 4.44 18.81
N LEU A 166 0.22 5.37 19.22
CA LEU A 166 0.67 6.62 19.85
C LEU A 166 1.44 6.36 21.16
N GLY A 167 0.93 5.46 21.99
CA GLY A 167 1.63 5.05 23.23
C GLY A 167 2.97 4.39 22.92
N PHE A 168 3.03 3.52 21.92
CA PHE A 168 4.26 2.86 21.47
C PHE A 168 5.32 3.87 20.97
N ILE A 169 4.92 4.88 20.17
CA ILE A 169 5.81 5.96 19.75
C ILE A 169 6.37 6.70 20.95
N GLY A 170 5.53 7.03 21.95
CA GLY A 170 5.97 7.68 23.18
C GLY A 170 7.02 6.85 23.95
N ILE A 171 6.81 5.55 24.06
CA ILE A 171 7.76 4.64 24.73
C ILE A 171 9.07 4.56 23.93
N CYS A 172 8.98 4.39 22.60
CA CYS A 172 10.17 4.32 21.74
C CYS A 172 10.97 5.62 21.76
N PHE A 173 10.34 6.78 21.86
CA PHE A 173 11.02 8.08 21.93
C PHE A 173 11.97 8.17 23.15
N PHE A 174 11.62 7.54 24.26
CA PHE A 174 12.49 7.48 25.45
C PHE A 174 13.54 6.35 25.39
N LEU A 175 13.29 5.29 24.59
CA LEU A 175 14.18 4.13 24.48
C LEU A 175 15.24 4.30 23.38
N VAL A 176 14.92 5.04 22.33
CA VAL A 176 15.86 5.36 21.23
C VAL A 176 16.71 6.56 21.68
N ARG A 177 17.97 6.27 22.00
CA ARG A 177 18.97 7.27 22.39
C ARG A 177 19.92 7.54 21.22
#